data_18bc5925e83fbd81a4830f022bc0fe22
#
_entry.id   18bc5925e83fbd81a4830f022bc0fe22
#
_cell.length_a   1.000
_cell.length_b   1.000
_cell.length_c   1.000
_cell.angle_alpha   90.00
_cell.angle_beta   90.00
_cell.angle_gamma   90.00
#
_symmetry.space_group_name_H-M   'P 1'
#
loop_
_entity.id
_entity.type
_entity.pdbx_description
1 polymer ?
#
loop_
_entity_poly.entity_id
_entity_poly.type
_entity_poly.pdbx_seq_one_letter_code
_entity_poly.pdbx_strand_id
1 'polypeptide(L)'
;TVVENIHLDNKAPEITITEKGGLQNSDGSKGNTYDVTITDMSGTGKLYYCFTKDHINAPAFDKSKAEQQTSGTISSLLDKWAFINQSDTENGKTASAYIEVEEGSNFEGTLIYFAEDDFGNKTEMSYKDINITNETTKCSIDTTSDTSIPHSNYNIVLTTKSQNTVYYKWQDSKGEFITTDTKYNGKSIDTSADIQTSNLDGTYKLICTVIPPSGKANKVEVERYF
;
A
#
# COMPACT_ATOMS: atom_id res chain seq x y z
N THR A 1 -47.86 40.10 -8.61
CA THR A 1 -46.40 40.00 -8.30
C THR A 1 -46.24 38.76 -7.48
N VAL A 2 -45.66 37.72 -8.06
CA VAL A 2 -45.28 36.48 -7.33
C VAL A 2 -43.95 36.83 -6.68
N VAL A 3 -43.91 36.85 -5.36
CA VAL A 3 -42.65 36.89 -4.62
C VAL A 3 -42.17 35.45 -4.58
N GLU A 4 -41.18 35.13 -5.37
CA GLU A 4 -40.48 33.86 -5.24
C GLU A 4 -39.77 33.84 -3.90
N ASN A 5 -39.84 32.72 -3.19
CA ASN A 5 -39.09 32.51 -1.96
C ASN A 5 -37.61 32.52 -2.28
N ILE A 6 -36.88 33.51 -1.80
CA ILE A 6 -35.44 33.56 -1.88
C ILE A 6 -34.89 32.68 -0.75
N HIS A 7 -34.29 31.58 -1.08
CA HIS A 7 -33.49 30.78 -0.13
C HIS A 7 -32.11 31.38 -0.04
N LEU A 8 -31.72 31.85 1.15
CA LEU A 8 -30.37 32.30 1.46
C LEU A 8 -29.69 31.20 2.28
N ASP A 9 -28.62 30.66 1.75
CA ASP A 9 -27.77 29.77 2.48
C ASP A 9 -26.38 30.40 2.65
N ASN A 10 -25.97 30.60 3.90
CA ASN A 10 -24.66 31.14 4.29
C ASN A 10 -23.96 30.24 5.28
N LYS A 11 -24.40 29.00 5.38
CA LYS A 11 -23.87 28.01 6.31
C LYS A 11 -22.99 27.01 5.54
N ALA A 12 -21.79 26.79 6.05
CA ALA A 12 -20.93 25.77 5.48
C ALA A 12 -21.52 24.37 5.74
N PRO A 13 -21.31 23.41 4.82
CA PRO A 13 -21.72 22.01 5.03
C PRO A 13 -21.02 21.40 6.24
N GLU A 14 -21.62 20.34 6.80
CA GLU A 14 -21.00 19.50 7.84
C GLU A 14 -20.40 18.26 7.18
N ILE A 15 -19.20 17.86 7.63
CA ILE A 15 -18.50 16.68 7.12
C ILE A 15 -18.31 15.63 8.21
N THR A 16 -18.63 14.39 7.87
CA THR A 16 -18.22 13.21 8.65
C THR A 16 -17.43 12.28 7.75
N ILE A 17 -16.22 11.87 8.18
CA ILE A 17 -15.36 10.97 7.45
C ILE A 17 -15.23 9.61 8.15
N THR A 18 -15.43 8.53 7.39
CA THR A 18 -15.25 7.15 7.85
C THR A 18 -14.24 6.44 6.97
N GLU A 19 -13.18 5.93 7.58
CA GLU A 19 -12.19 5.12 6.89
C GLU A 19 -12.63 3.66 6.84
N LYS A 20 -12.61 3.09 5.63
CA LYS A 20 -12.78 1.65 5.38
C LYS A 20 -11.48 1.14 4.81
N GLY A 21 -10.60 0.64 5.70
CA GLY A 21 -9.29 0.12 5.30
C GLY A 21 -9.34 -1.32 4.83
N GLY A 22 -8.20 -1.78 4.30
CA GLY A 22 -7.92 -3.19 4.10
C GLY A 22 -8.51 -3.83 2.85
N LEU A 23 -8.98 -3.07 1.89
CA LEU A 23 -9.38 -3.61 0.58
C LEU A 23 -8.15 -4.09 -0.17
N GLN A 24 -8.20 -5.34 -0.65
CA GLN A 24 -7.18 -5.89 -1.53
C GLN A 24 -7.82 -6.08 -2.90
N ASN A 25 -7.25 -5.45 -3.91
CA ASN A 25 -7.69 -5.58 -5.29
C ASN A 25 -7.20 -6.90 -5.92
N SER A 26 -7.77 -7.28 -7.06
CA SER A 26 -7.42 -8.51 -7.78
C SER A 26 -5.97 -8.52 -8.30
N ASP A 27 -5.36 -7.37 -8.47
CA ASP A 27 -3.97 -7.19 -8.89
C ASP A 27 -2.96 -7.23 -7.74
N GLY A 28 -3.43 -7.41 -6.49
CA GLY A 28 -2.61 -7.45 -5.29
C GLY A 28 -2.37 -6.08 -4.64
N SER A 29 -2.84 -4.98 -5.25
CA SER A 29 -2.79 -3.67 -4.61
C SER A 29 -3.72 -3.61 -3.41
N LYS A 30 -3.34 -2.83 -2.39
CA LYS A 30 -4.19 -2.52 -1.24
C LYS A 30 -4.45 -1.03 -1.20
N GLY A 31 -5.59 -0.67 -0.66
CA GLY A 31 -5.97 0.72 -0.53
C GLY A 31 -6.95 0.94 0.60
N ASN A 32 -7.19 2.20 0.90
CA ASN A 32 -8.20 2.64 1.83
C ASN A 32 -9.25 3.44 1.11
N THR A 33 -10.51 3.21 1.47
CA THR A 33 -11.64 4.05 1.09
C THR A 33 -11.97 4.99 2.23
N TYR A 34 -12.16 6.24 1.90
CA TYR A 34 -12.63 7.28 2.81
C TYR A 34 -14.03 7.69 2.39
N ASP A 35 -15.03 7.17 3.10
CA ASP A 35 -16.42 7.58 2.88
C ASP A 35 -16.67 8.89 3.63
N VAL A 36 -17.11 9.88 2.92
CA VAL A 36 -17.38 11.21 3.45
C VAL A 36 -18.86 11.50 3.30
N THR A 37 -19.54 11.72 4.40
CA THR A 37 -20.91 12.21 4.40
C THR A 37 -20.86 13.72 4.54
N ILE A 38 -21.48 14.41 3.59
CA ILE A 38 -21.65 15.87 3.58
C ILE A 38 -23.11 16.14 3.83
N THR A 39 -23.41 16.93 4.85
CA THR A 39 -24.78 17.32 5.19
C THR A 39 -24.91 18.82 5.06
N ASP A 40 -25.85 19.25 4.22
CA ASP A 40 -26.16 20.65 4.01
C ASP A 40 -27.63 20.88 3.63
N MET A 41 -28.14 22.05 3.93
CA MET A 41 -29.53 22.47 3.58
C MET A 41 -29.67 22.79 2.09
N SER A 42 -28.61 23.23 1.43
CA SER A 42 -28.61 23.63 0.02
C SER A 42 -28.64 22.49 -0.96
N GLY A 43 -28.38 21.29 -0.47
CA GLY A 43 -28.61 20.09 -1.24
C GLY A 43 -27.37 19.43 -1.81
N THR A 44 -26.57 20.02 -2.66
CA THR A 44 -25.42 19.39 -3.32
C THR A 44 -24.12 20.05 -2.92
N GLY A 45 -23.03 19.26 -2.98
CA GLY A 45 -21.72 19.76 -2.62
C GLY A 45 -20.59 19.00 -3.29
N LYS A 46 -19.39 19.49 -3.09
CA LYS A 46 -18.15 18.85 -3.54
C LYS A 46 -17.25 18.60 -2.36
N LEU A 47 -16.66 17.41 -2.35
CA LEU A 47 -15.52 17.10 -1.52
C LEU A 47 -14.25 17.41 -2.29
N TYR A 48 -13.43 18.32 -1.80
CA TYR A 48 -12.06 18.52 -2.28
C TYR A 48 -11.10 17.77 -1.37
N TYR A 49 -10.10 17.11 -1.93
CA TYR A 49 -9.13 16.33 -1.17
C TYR A 49 -7.76 16.31 -1.81
N CYS A 50 -6.73 16.07 -0.99
CA CYS A 50 -5.34 15.90 -1.40
C CYS A 50 -4.66 14.89 -0.49
N PHE A 51 -3.98 13.90 -1.07
CA PHE A 51 -3.09 13.01 -0.33
C PHE A 51 -1.67 13.55 -0.39
N THR A 52 -1.01 13.67 0.75
CA THR A 52 0.36 14.20 0.82
C THR A 52 1.18 13.46 1.89
N LYS A 53 2.49 13.39 1.69
CA LYS A 53 3.42 12.89 2.73
C LYS A 53 3.78 13.94 3.76
N ASP A 54 3.69 15.21 3.39
CA ASP A 54 4.04 16.33 4.25
C ASP A 54 2.93 17.39 4.20
N HIS A 55 2.07 17.39 5.20
CA HIS A 55 0.94 18.33 5.24
C HIS A 55 1.37 19.79 5.43
N ILE A 56 2.58 20.04 5.97
CA ILE A 56 3.09 21.41 6.17
C ILE A 56 3.46 22.05 4.83
N ASN A 57 4.03 21.25 3.92
CA ASN A 57 4.42 21.66 2.57
C ASN A 57 3.44 21.19 1.49
N ALA A 58 2.22 20.82 1.86
CA ALA A 58 1.21 20.41 0.91
C ALA A 58 0.93 21.51 -0.13
N PRO A 59 0.56 21.14 -1.37
CA PRO A 59 0.27 22.11 -2.40
C PRO A 59 -0.91 23.00 -2.00
N ALA A 60 -0.77 24.30 -2.17
CA ALA A 60 -1.86 25.23 -1.91
C ALA A 60 -3.08 24.86 -2.78
N PHE A 61 -4.28 24.95 -2.21
CA PHE A 61 -5.50 24.67 -2.94
C PHE A 61 -5.71 25.70 -4.06
N ASP A 62 -5.89 25.18 -5.27
CA ASP A 62 -6.25 25.93 -6.46
C ASP A 62 -7.42 25.22 -7.16
N LYS A 63 -8.62 25.79 -7.04
CA LYS A 63 -9.86 25.22 -7.61
C LYS A 63 -9.76 24.97 -9.12
N SER A 64 -9.00 25.80 -9.83
CA SER A 64 -8.84 25.69 -11.30
C SER A 64 -7.98 24.49 -11.73
N LYS A 65 -7.21 23.94 -10.81
CA LYS A 65 -6.30 22.79 -11.04
C LYS A 65 -6.81 21.50 -10.41
N ALA A 66 -7.88 21.57 -9.61
CA ALA A 66 -8.46 20.38 -9.02
C ALA A 66 -9.17 19.56 -10.09
N GLU A 67 -8.87 18.27 -10.16
CA GLU A 67 -9.45 17.34 -11.13
C GLU A 67 -10.52 16.46 -10.47
N GLN A 68 -11.56 16.09 -11.23
CA GLN A 68 -12.56 15.16 -10.72
C GLN A 68 -11.99 13.75 -10.68
N GLN A 69 -11.79 13.21 -9.48
CA GLN A 69 -11.20 11.88 -9.25
C GLN A 69 -11.92 11.21 -8.09
N THR A 70 -12.36 9.97 -8.28
CA THR A 70 -12.96 9.15 -7.21
C THR A 70 -11.98 8.13 -6.64
N SER A 71 -10.93 7.78 -7.40
CA SER A 71 -9.92 6.82 -7.01
C SER A 71 -8.62 7.08 -7.77
N GLY A 72 -7.53 6.55 -7.24
CA GLY A 72 -6.24 6.56 -7.92
C GLY A 72 -5.14 5.87 -7.13
N THR A 73 -4.03 5.63 -7.80
CA THR A 73 -2.81 5.15 -7.16
C THR A 73 -2.10 6.28 -6.44
N ILE A 74 -1.22 5.93 -5.49
CA ILE A 74 -0.42 6.93 -4.78
C ILE A 74 0.36 7.85 -5.74
N SER A 75 0.89 7.30 -6.83
CA SER A 75 1.64 8.07 -7.83
C SER A 75 0.76 9.06 -8.60
N SER A 76 -0.53 8.78 -8.76
CA SER A 76 -1.46 9.65 -9.50
C SER A 76 -2.09 10.75 -8.65
N LEU A 77 -2.34 10.47 -7.36
CA LEU A 77 -3.06 11.37 -6.44
C LEU A 77 -2.15 12.17 -5.50
N LEU A 78 -0.89 11.72 -5.31
CA LEU A 78 0.01 12.37 -4.37
C LEU A 78 0.29 13.81 -4.76
N ASP A 79 0.16 14.70 -3.77
CA ASP A 79 0.40 16.14 -3.89
C ASP A 79 -0.42 16.82 -5.01
N LYS A 80 -1.63 16.30 -5.27
CA LYS A 80 -2.59 16.88 -6.20
C LYS A 80 -3.94 17.06 -5.55
N TRP A 81 -4.56 18.19 -5.82
CA TRP A 81 -5.93 18.42 -5.41
C TRP A 81 -6.90 17.76 -6.39
N ALA A 82 -7.79 16.98 -5.83
CA ALA A 82 -8.89 16.35 -6.55
C ALA A 82 -10.22 16.73 -5.93
N PHE A 83 -11.31 16.48 -6.66
CA PHE A 83 -12.65 16.63 -6.10
C PHE A 83 -13.59 15.50 -6.51
N ILE A 84 -14.61 15.30 -5.69
CA ILE A 84 -15.70 14.36 -5.92
C ILE A 84 -17.00 15.12 -5.76
N ASN A 85 -17.90 14.97 -6.72
CA ASN A 85 -19.26 15.46 -6.56
C ASN A 85 -20.01 14.55 -5.57
N GLN A 86 -20.75 15.17 -4.69
CA GLN A 86 -21.67 14.48 -3.81
C GLN A 86 -22.75 13.76 -4.61
N SER A 87 -23.03 12.52 -4.28
CA SER A 87 -24.15 11.76 -4.83
C SER A 87 -25.24 11.57 -3.80
N ASP A 88 -26.48 11.62 -4.25
CA ASP A 88 -27.63 11.28 -3.42
C ASP A 88 -27.64 9.75 -3.17
N THR A 89 -27.81 9.34 -1.92
CA THR A 89 -28.07 7.97 -1.51
C THR A 89 -29.34 7.91 -0.68
N GLU A 90 -29.93 6.71 -0.49
CA GLU A 90 -31.11 6.52 0.35
C GLU A 90 -30.92 6.99 1.80
N ASN A 91 -29.66 7.08 2.27
CA ASN A 91 -29.28 7.45 3.64
C ASN A 91 -28.60 8.83 3.75
N GLY A 92 -28.71 9.68 2.72
CA GLY A 92 -28.07 10.99 2.70
C GLY A 92 -27.10 11.14 1.54
N LYS A 93 -26.33 12.23 1.56
CA LYS A 93 -25.41 12.57 0.50
C LYS A 93 -23.99 12.14 0.85
N THR A 94 -23.36 11.39 -0.02
CA THR A 94 -22.03 10.84 0.20
C THR A 94 -21.07 11.16 -0.93
N ALA A 95 -19.81 11.28 -0.59
CA ALA A 95 -18.69 11.27 -1.52
C ALA A 95 -17.63 10.29 -0.98
N SER A 96 -16.95 9.58 -1.86
CA SER A 96 -15.91 8.63 -1.45
C SER A 96 -14.62 8.89 -2.19
N ALA A 97 -13.52 8.99 -1.46
CA ALA A 97 -12.16 9.04 -1.99
C ALA A 97 -11.48 7.68 -1.73
N TYR A 98 -10.72 7.20 -2.70
CA TYR A 98 -9.98 5.96 -2.62
C TYR A 98 -8.53 6.16 -3.06
N ILE A 99 -7.58 5.62 -2.29
CA ILE A 99 -6.17 5.60 -2.64
C ILE A 99 -5.63 4.17 -2.62
N GLU A 100 -4.90 3.81 -3.65
CA GLU A 100 -4.22 2.53 -3.81
C GLU A 100 -2.72 2.66 -3.57
N VAL A 101 -2.16 1.65 -2.94
CA VAL A 101 -0.72 1.48 -2.77
C VAL A 101 -0.31 0.18 -3.44
N GLU A 102 0.67 0.27 -4.35
CA GLU A 102 1.17 -0.87 -5.09
C GLU A 102 1.71 -1.98 -4.18
N GLU A 103 1.67 -3.22 -4.66
CA GLU A 103 2.23 -4.37 -3.94
C GLU A 103 3.72 -4.17 -3.66
N GLY A 104 4.14 -4.43 -2.42
CA GLY A 104 5.51 -4.25 -1.96
C GLY A 104 5.86 -2.82 -1.54
N SER A 105 4.87 -1.93 -1.50
CA SER A 105 5.02 -0.54 -1.08
C SER A 105 4.19 -0.22 0.16
N ASN A 106 4.47 0.91 0.77
CA ASN A 106 3.67 1.48 1.84
C ASN A 106 3.48 2.98 1.60
N PHE A 107 2.44 3.52 2.19
CA PHE A 107 2.19 4.94 2.22
C PHE A 107 1.88 5.38 3.65
N GLU A 108 2.64 6.35 4.14
CA GLU A 108 2.38 7.07 5.36
C GLU A 108 2.31 8.56 5.02
N GLY A 109 1.23 9.21 5.43
CA GLY A 109 0.98 10.60 5.08
C GLY A 109 -0.33 11.13 5.64
N THR A 110 -0.88 12.15 5.00
CA THR A 110 -2.09 12.83 5.44
C THR A 110 -3.07 13.00 4.27
N LEU A 111 -4.35 12.74 4.53
CA LEU A 111 -5.47 13.18 3.70
C LEU A 111 -5.91 14.56 4.19
N ILE A 112 -5.80 15.55 3.33
CA ILE A 112 -6.31 16.90 3.53
C ILE A 112 -7.63 17.00 2.79
N TYR A 113 -8.68 17.50 3.42
CA TYR A 113 -10.00 17.59 2.79
C TYR A 113 -10.86 18.73 3.33
N PHE A 114 -11.79 19.18 2.52
CA PHE A 114 -12.86 20.08 2.89
C PHE A 114 -14.05 19.94 1.93
N ALA A 115 -15.22 20.41 2.31
CA ALA A 115 -16.39 20.44 1.44
C ALA A 115 -16.76 21.87 1.06
N GLU A 116 -17.37 22.02 -0.12
CA GLU A 116 -17.95 23.25 -0.63
C GLU A 116 -19.36 22.93 -1.14
N ASP A 117 -20.35 23.73 -0.74
CA ASP A 117 -21.72 23.63 -1.25
C ASP A 117 -21.86 24.32 -2.61
N ASP A 118 -23.07 24.30 -3.18
CA ASP A 118 -23.37 24.96 -4.47
C ASP A 118 -23.38 26.48 -4.39
N PHE A 119 -23.50 27.07 -3.20
CA PHE A 119 -23.44 28.50 -2.96
C PHE A 119 -22.04 29.04 -2.68
N GLY A 120 -21.05 28.10 -2.56
CA GLY A 120 -19.66 28.43 -2.34
C GLY A 120 -19.26 28.53 -0.87
N ASN A 121 -20.15 28.15 0.07
CA ASN A 121 -19.77 28.05 1.47
C ASN A 121 -18.87 26.82 1.69
N LYS A 122 -17.83 26.97 2.52
CA LYS A 122 -16.79 25.95 2.70
C LYS A 122 -16.62 25.58 4.15
N THR A 123 -16.35 24.31 4.40
CA THR A 123 -15.83 23.89 5.70
C THR A 123 -14.39 24.36 5.88
N GLU A 124 -13.90 24.36 7.10
CA GLU A 124 -12.46 24.46 7.35
C GLU A 124 -11.74 23.23 6.78
N MET A 125 -10.45 23.40 6.43
CA MET A 125 -9.59 22.26 6.04
C MET A 125 -9.42 21.33 7.22
N SER A 126 -9.63 20.05 6.95
CA SER A 126 -9.45 18.97 7.92
C SER A 126 -8.33 18.05 7.48
N TYR A 127 -7.69 17.39 8.45
CA TYR A 127 -6.51 16.55 8.26
C TYR A 127 -6.76 15.20 8.90
N LYS A 128 -6.43 14.12 8.17
CA LYS A 128 -6.51 12.74 8.67
C LYS A 128 -5.23 12.00 8.33
N ASP A 129 -4.56 11.48 9.36
CA ASP A 129 -3.39 10.64 9.16
C ASP A 129 -3.77 9.33 8.49
N ILE A 130 -2.92 8.90 7.57
CA ILE A 130 -3.10 7.70 6.75
C ILE A 130 -1.86 6.83 6.88
N ASN A 131 -2.08 5.55 7.09
CA ASN A 131 -1.03 4.55 7.00
C ASN A 131 -1.58 3.30 6.27
N ILE A 132 -1.09 3.07 5.06
CA ILE A 132 -1.46 1.92 4.23
C ILE A 132 -0.20 1.10 3.98
N THR A 133 -0.19 -0.12 4.49
CA THR A 133 0.92 -1.06 4.28
C THR A 133 0.48 -2.13 3.30
N ASN A 134 1.18 -2.22 2.17
CA ASN A 134 1.01 -3.25 1.15
C ASN A 134 2.33 -3.96 0.83
N GLU A 135 3.14 -4.16 1.86
CA GLU A 135 4.41 -4.87 1.73
C GLU A 135 4.17 -6.35 1.46
N THR A 136 4.91 -6.88 0.49
CA THR A 136 4.96 -8.32 0.26
C THR A 136 6.30 -8.85 0.74
N THR A 137 6.23 -9.85 1.62
CA THR A 137 7.41 -10.55 2.16
C THR A 137 7.62 -11.91 1.50
N LYS A 138 6.92 -12.16 0.38
CA LYS A 138 7.06 -13.42 -0.36
C LYS A 138 8.42 -13.50 -1.04
N CYS A 139 8.99 -14.70 -1.01
CA CYS A 139 10.18 -15.07 -1.75
C CYS A 139 9.98 -16.48 -2.30
N SER A 140 10.30 -16.70 -3.57
CA SER A 140 10.42 -18.06 -4.10
C SER A 140 11.87 -18.50 -4.11
N ILE A 141 12.07 -19.80 -3.90
CA ILE A 141 13.37 -20.46 -3.98
C ILE A 141 13.30 -21.35 -5.22
N ASP A 142 13.94 -20.91 -6.30
CA ASP A 142 13.85 -21.54 -7.61
C ASP A 142 15.19 -22.21 -7.97
N THR A 143 15.13 -23.34 -8.65
CA THR A 143 16.29 -24.02 -9.22
C THR A 143 15.93 -24.62 -10.56
N THR A 144 16.90 -24.65 -11.48
CA THR A 144 16.75 -25.33 -12.76
C THR A 144 16.99 -26.83 -12.69
N SER A 145 17.51 -27.31 -11.56
CA SER A 145 17.79 -28.73 -11.33
C SER A 145 16.54 -29.45 -10.81
N ASP A 146 16.35 -30.70 -11.24
CA ASP A 146 15.30 -31.57 -10.71
C ASP A 146 15.67 -31.98 -9.28
N THR A 147 14.89 -31.51 -8.29
CA THR A 147 15.15 -31.79 -6.87
C THR A 147 14.67 -33.19 -6.43
N SER A 148 14.06 -33.98 -7.32
CA SER A 148 13.71 -35.39 -7.06
C SER A 148 14.89 -36.37 -7.21
N ILE A 149 15.97 -35.90 -7.83
CA ILE A 149 17.20 -36.68 -8.00
C ILE A 149 18.37 -35.97 -7.31
N PRO A 150 19.26 -36.71 -6.63
CA PRO A 150 20.43 -36.09 -6.04
C PRO A 150 21.36 -35.47 -7.08
N HIS A 151 21.86 -34.29 -6.80
CA HIS A 151 22.84 -33.56 -7.61
C HIS A 151 24.05 -33.19 -6.76
N SER A 152 25.21 -33.14 -7.38
CA SER A 152 26.43 -32.66 -6.71
C SER A 152 26.42 -31.16 -6.46
N ASN A 153 25.57 -30.42 -7.19
CA ASN A 153 25.41 -29.00 -7.05
C ASN A 153 24.04 -28.55 -7.54
N TYR A 154 23.45 -27.55 -6.89
CA TYR A 154 22.25 -26.85 -7.30
C TYR A 154 22.57 -25.38 -7.50
N ASN A 155 22.11 -24.82 -8.60
CA ASN A 155 22.08 -23.38 -8.81
C ASN A 155 20.71 -22.84 -8.40
N ILE A 156 20.67 -22.08 -7.32
CA ILE A 156 19.43 -21.59 -6.72
C ILE A 156 19.31 -20.10 -6.92
N VAL A 157 18.14 -19.66 -7.34
CA VAL A 157 17.78 -18.24 -7.48
C VAL A 157 16.65 -17.91 -6.52
N LEU A 158 16.84 -16.84 -5.76
CA LEU A 158 15.82 -16.30 -4.88
C LEU A 158 15.11 -15.17 -5.61
N THR A 159 13.80 -15.30 -5.79
CA THR A 159 12.97 -14.27 -6.42
C THR A 159 12.08 -13.62 -5.39
N THR A 160 12.22 -12.31 -5.22
CA THR A 160 11.42 -11.49 -4.31
C THR A 160 11.21 -10.11 -4.90
N LYS A 161 10.32 -9.31 -4.30
CA LYS A 161 10.17 -7.90 -4.69
C LYS A 161 11.47 -7.13 -4.41
N SER A 162 11.79 -6.19 -5.29
CA SER A 162 13.09 -5.47 -5.30
C SER A 162 13.40 -4.68 -4.03
N GLN A 163 12.38 -4.32 -3.26
CA GLN A 163 12.54 -3.55 -2.01
C GLN A 163 12.87 -4.43 -0.80
N ASN A 164 12.65 -5.74 -0.90
CA ASN A 164 12.94 -6.66 0.19
C ASN A 164 14.44 -6.94 0.28
N THR A 165 14.94 -7.06 1.51
CA THR A 165 16.27 -7.62 1.78
C THR A 165 16.12 -9.08 2.15
N VAL A 166 16.88 -9.95 1.51
CA VAL A 166 16.87 -11.39 1.78
C VAL A 166 18.19 -11.82 2.37
N TYR A 167 18.12 -12.58 3.44
CA TYR A 167 19.24 -13.35 3.99
C TYR A 167 18.92 -14.82 3.86
N TYR A 168 19.93 -15.66 3.69
CA TYR A 168 19.76 -17.09 3.64
C TYR A 168 20.83 -17.81 4.46
N LYS A 169 20.51 -19.02 4.87
CA LYS A 169 21.40 -19.96 5.56
C LYS A 169 20.99 -21.40 5.29
N TRP A 170 21.92 -22.30 5.50
CA TRP A 170 21.71 -23.72 5.31
C TRP A 170 21.60 -24.46 6.64
N GLN A 171 20.76 -25.50 6.64
CA GLN A 171 20.56 -26.43 7.74
C GLN A 171 20.69 -27.83 7.21
N ASP A 172 21.38 -28.73 7.99
CA ASP A 172 21.49 -30.13 7.65
C ASP A 172 20.22 -30.92 8.03
N SER A 173 20.23 -32.23 7.73
CA SER A 173 19.15 -33.17 8.03
C SER A 173 18.88 -33.36 9.53
N LYS A 174 19.82 -32.97 10.39
CA LYS A 174 19.68 -33.03 11.85
C LYS A 174 19.13 -31.77 12.45
N GLY A 175 18.93 -30.72 11.63
CA GLY A 175 18.46 -29.42 12.05
C GLY A 175 19.57 -28.46 12.51
N GLU A 176 20.84 -28.82 12.29
CA GLU A 176 21.98 -27.98 12.66
C GLU A 176 22.28 -26.98 11.55
N PHE A 177 22.49 -25.71 11.92
CA PHE A 177 22.91 -24.69 10.95
C PHE A 177 24.38 -24.89 10.57
N ILE A 178 24.63 -25.06 9.29
CA ILE A 178 25.97 -25.26 8.72
C ILE A 178 26.56 -23.98 8.12
N THR A 179 25.74 -22.97 7.92
CA THR A 179 26.19 -21.63 7.51
C THR A 179 25.57 -20.55 8.40
N THR A 180 26.16 -19.35 8.38
CA THR A 180 25.58 -18.14 9.01
C THR A 180 24.66 -17.43 8.03
N ASP A 181 23.87 -16.48 8.54
CA ASP A 181 23.02 -15.64 7.68
C ASP A 181 23.86 -14.88 6.65
N THR A 182 23.64 -15.17 5.38
CA THR A 182 24.33 -14.54 4.24
C THR A 182 23.34 -13.65 3.50
N LYS A 183 23.71 -12.39 3.23
CA LYS A 183 22.86 -11.47 2.46
C LYS A 183 22.86 -11.89 0.99
N TYR A 184 21.65 -12.11 0.44
CA TYR A 184 21.49 -12.39 -0.98
C TYR A 184 21.78 -11.15 -1.83
N ASN A 185 22.62 -11.32 -2.85
CA ASN A 185 23.12 -10.24 -3.70
C ASN A 185 22.53 -10.24 -5.12
N GLY A 186 21.50 -11.04 -5.37
CA GLY A 186 20.87 -11.20 -6.68
C GLY A 186 21.55 -12.20 -7.61
N LYS A 187 22.65 -12.84 -7.18
CA LYS A 187 23.32 -13.87 -7.96
C LYS A 187 22.84 -15.27 -7.54
N SER A 188 22.93 -16.23 -8.46
CA SER A 188 22.66 -17.63 -8.15
C SER A 188 23.50 -18.10 -6.96
N ILE A 189 22.86 -18.82 -6.03
CA ILE A 189 23.52 -19.49 -4.91
C ILE A 189 24.04 -20.83 -5.42
N ASP A 190 25.32 -21.05 -5.28
CA ASP A 190 25.99 -22.29 -5.62
C ASP A 190 26.14 -23.12 -4.36
N THR A 191 25.43 -24.26 -4.27
CA THR A 191 25.45 -25.10 -3.08
C THR A 191 26.84 -25.68 -2.78
N SER A 192 27.65 -25.96 -3.81
CA SER A 192 29.00 -26.47 -3.61
C SER A 192 29.97 -25.47 -2.98
N ALA A 193 29.71 -24.16 -3.22
CA ALA A 193 30.50 -23.09 -2.64
C ALA A 193 30.08 -22.78 -1.21
N ASP A 194 28.77 -22.83 -0.93
CA ASP A 194 28.18 -22.46 0.37
C ASP A 194 28.30 -23.60 1.39
N ILE A 195 28.10 -24.89 0.95
CA ILE A 195 28.13 -26.06 1.79
C ILE A 195 29.50 -26.75 1.61
N GLN A 196 30.52 -26.20 2.23
CA GLN A 196 31.92 -26.69 2.13
C GLN A 196 32.15 -27.91 2.99
N THR A 197 31.35 -28.95 2.87
CA THR A 197 31.57 -30.19 3.59
C THR A 197 32.13 -31.26 2.63
N SER A 198 33.10 -32.01 3.07
CA SER A 198 33.72 -33.11 2.32
C SER A 198 32.78 -34.28 2.02
N ASN A 199 31.56 -34.27 2.58
CA ASN A 199 30.52 -35.27 2.38
C ASN A 199 29.17 -34.52 2.24
N LEU A 200 28.81 -34.18 1.01
CA LEU A 200 27.52 -33.62 0.67
C LEU A 200 26.39 -34.66 0.55
N ASP A 201 26.58 -35.83 1.17
CA ASP A 201 25.55 -36.86 1.20
C ASP A 201 24.47 -36.51 2.21
N GLY A 202 23.26 -36.24 1.73
CA GLY A 202 22.14 -35.98 2.58
C GLY A 202 21.21 -34.89 2.04
N THR A 203 20.14 -34.67 2.77
CA THR A 203 19.15 -33.60 2.47
C THR A 203 19.50 -32.35 3.26
N TYR A 204 19.60 -31.26 2.56
CA TYR A 204 19.84 -29.92 3.13
C TYR A 204 18.64 -29.04 2.96
N LYS A 205 18.43 -28.16 3.91
CA LYS A 205 17.35 -27.18 3.88
C LYS A 205 17.93 -25.77 3.74
N LEU A 206 17.53 -25.06 2.70
CA LEU A 206 17.77 -23.62 2.55
C LEU A 206 16.66 -22.85 3.25
N ILE A 207 17.04 -22.00 4.19
CA ILE A 207 16.12 -21.12 4.90
C ILE A 207 16.43 -19.68 4.48
N CYS A 208 15.43 -19.00 3.96
CA CYS A 208 15.51 -17.61 3.54
C CYS A 208 14.68 -16.72 4.46
N THR A 209 15.30 -15.71 5.04
CA THR A 209 14.64 -14.68 5.84
C THR A 209 14.43 -13.45 4.96
N VAL A 210 13.19 -13.10 4.68
CA VAL A 210 12.79 -11.96 3.86
C VAL A 210 12.42 -10.80 4.78
N ILE A 211 13.07 -9.67 4.61
CA ILE A 211 12.86 -8.46 5.42
C ILE A 211 12.31 -7.36 4.52
N PRO A 212 11.05 -6.94 4.72
CA PRO A 212 10.46 -5.83 3.98
C PRO A 212 11.05 -4.49 4.40
N PRO A 213 10.78 -3.40 3.67
CA PRO A 213 11.22 -2.04 4.01
C PRO A 213 10.79 -1.58 5.40
N SER A 214 9.63 -2.03 5.90
CA SER A 214 9.14 -1.77 7.27
C SER A 214 10.01 -2.38 8.37
N GLY A 215 10.93 -3.28 8.02
CA GLY A 215 11.94 -3.80 8.90
C GLY A 215 11.69 -5.21 9.43
N LYS A 216 12.54 -5.64 10.37
CA LYS A 216 12.61 -7.03 10.85
C LYS A 216 11.37 -7.52 11.59
N ALA A 217 10.53 -6.63 12.10
CA ALA A 217 9.31 -7.04 12.80
C ALA A 217 8.32 -7.80 11.90
N ASN A 218 8.36 -7.51 10.59
CA ASN A 218 7.48 -8.10 9.58
C ASN A 218 8.20 -9.15 8.70
N LYS A 219 9.32 -9.69 9.16
CA LYS A 219 10.07 -10.71 8.43
C LYS A 219 9.24 -11.97 8.21
N VAL A 220 9.48 -12.63 7.08
CA VAL A 220 8.93 -13.95 6.75
C VAL A 220 10.09 -14.91 6.47
N GLU A 221 9.94 -16.16 6.90
CA GLU A 221 10.88 -17.23 6.57
C GLU A 221 10.24 -18.17 5.54
N VAL A 222 10.96 -18.48 4.49
CA VAL A 222 10.60 -19.48 3.49
C VAL A 222 11.71 -20.53 3.43
N GLU A 223 11.34 -21.78 3.18
CA GLU A 223 12.30 -22.88 3.18
C GLU A 223 12.07 -23.83 2.02
N ARG A 224 13.15 -24.48 1.58
CA ARG A 224 13.12 -25.54 0.57
C ARG A 224 14.21 -26.58 0.87
N TYR A 225 13.88 -27.83 0.64
CA TYR A 225 14.81 -28.94 0.75
C TYR A 225 15.49 -29.24 -0.59
N PHE A 226 16.73 -29.66 -0.51
CA PHE A 226 17.59 -30.04 -1.64
C PHE A 226 18.33 -31.34 -1.35
#